data_a892534bd8575553516dd12cde7efbf2
#
_entry.id   a892534bd8575553516dd12cde7efbf2
#
_cell.length_a   1.000
_cell.length_b   1.000
_cell.length_c   1.000
_cell.angle_alpha   90.00
_cell.angle_beta   90.00
_cell.angle_gamma   90.00
#
_symmetry.space_group_name_H-M   'P 1'
#
loop_
_entity.id
_entity.type
_entity.pdbx_description
1 polymer ?
#
loop_
_entity_poly.entity_id
_entity_poly.type
_entity_poly.pdbx_seq_one_letter_code
_entity_poly.pdbx_strand_id
1 'polypeptide(L)'
;MNKRVILVTGTPCTGKTSVAKHLTAKLDALYVNLTEFAEKHRLTLGEDKKRKTLIIDEEMMRQKLAEIINAADNANIIIDGHYASAVAPSNLTTHVFILRRNPKELKRFMQRCGFKGAKLWENLSAEILDTCLIEAMQTQQGKVCELDTTGKTVEETVRDITDVLEKGKKCYSGIVDWLGMLENEGLIDEYLKL
;
A
#
# COMPACT_ATOMS: atom_id res chain seq x y z
N MET A 1 21.33 -11.53 11.68
CA MET A 1 20.91 -10.31 10.95
C MET A 1 19.52 -9.93 11.43
N ASN A 2 19.25 -8.64 11.62
CA ASN A 2 17.90 -8.22 11.98
C ASN A 2 16.99 -8.41 10.76
N LYS A 3 15.87 -9.11 10.94
CA LYS A 3 14.85 -9.36 9.92
C LYS A 3 14.23 -8.04 9.48
N ARG A 4 14.07 -7.82 8.16
CA ARG A 4 13.39 -6.65 7.62
C ARG A 4 11.97 -7.03 7.20
N VAL A 5 10.96 -6.42 7.82
CA VAL A 5 9.55 -6.54 7.46
C VAL A 5 9.13 -5.25 6.76
N ILE A 6 8.83 -5.36 5.50
CA ILE A 6 8.61 -4.25 4.57
C ILE A 6 7.16 -4.28 4.09
N LEU A 7 6.39 -3.24 4.37
CA LEU A 7 5.05 -3.08 3.84
C LEU A 7 5.11 -2.28 2.53
N VAL A 8 4.38 -2.76 1.52
CA VAL A 8 4.13 -2.03 0.27
C VAL A 8 2.63 -1.78 0.21
N THR A 9 2.22 -0.55 0.46
CA THR A 9 0.81 -0.16 0.59
C THR A 9 0.48 1.09 -0.22
N GLY A 10 -0.76 1.55 -0.18
CA GLY A 10 -1.32 2.66 -0.96
C GLY A 10 -2.62 2.27 -1.63
N THR A 11 -3.25 3.20 -2.29
CA THR A 11 -4.55 3.05 -2.95
C THR A 11 -4.53 1.95 -4.04
N PRO A 12 -5.64 1.25 -4.31
CA PRO A 12 -5.72 0.29 -5.42
C PRO A 12 -5.18 0.87 -6.74
N CYS A 13 -4.53 0.03 -7.57
CA CYS A 13 -3.96 0.39 -8.88
C CYS A 13 -2.75 1.34 -8.87
N THR A 14 -2.13 1.64 -7.73
CA THR A 14 -0.85 2.40 -7.69
C THR A 14 0.38 1.58 -8.08
N GLY A 15 0.22 0.26 -8.34
CA GLY A 15 1.31 -0.63 -8.77
C GLY A 15 1.92 -1.48 -7.66
N LYS A 16 1.35 -1.48 -6.45
CA LYS A 16 1.87 -2.20 -5.26
C LYS A 16 2.32 -3.63 -5.55
N THR A 17 1.41 -4.45 -6.09
CA THR A 17 1.67 -5.87 -6.30
C THR A 17 2.82 -6.13 -7.27
N SER A 18 2.92 -5.33 -8.34
CA SER A 18 4.03 -5.43 -9.29
C SER A 18 5.35 -5.05 -8.62
N VAL A 19 5.37 -3.94 -7.89
CA VAL A 19 6.55 -3.48 -7.15
C VAL A 19 6.94 -4.49 -6.07
N ALA A 20 5.99 -4.98 -5.28
CA ALA A 20 6.23 -5.96 -4.23
C ALA A 20 6.83 -7.26 -4.77
N LYS A 21 6.30 -7.80 -5.88
CA LYS A 21 6.83 -9.01 -6.53
C LYS A 21 8.25 -8.83 -7.06
N HIS A 22 8.55 -7.69 -7.71
CA HIS A 22 9.91 -7.40 -8.17
C HIS A 22 10.89 -7.20 -7.01
N LEU A 23 10.44 -6.53 -5.96
CA LEU A 23 11.24 -6.33 -4.75
C LEU A 23 11.51 -7.66 -4.04
N THR A 24 10.51 -8.57 -4.00
CA THR A 24 10.63 -9.93 -3.47
C THR A 24 11.73 -10.70 -4.17
N ALA A 25 11.71 -10.72 -5.50
CA ALA A 25 12.73 -11.41 -6.29
C ALA A 25 14.12 -10.80 -6.09
N LYS A 26 14.21 -9.46 -5.99
CA LYS A 26 15.48 -8.75 -5.83
C LYS A 26 16.12 -8.97 -4.45
N LEU A 27 15.33 -9.08 -3.40
CA LEU A 27 15.79 -9.19 -2.00
C LEU A 27 15.77 -10.64 -1.47
N ASP A 28 15.43 -11.63 -2.29
CA ASP A 28 15.19 -13.02 -1.88
C ASP A 28 14.28 -13.08 -0.64
N ALA A 29 13.12 -12.43 -0.74
CA ALA A 29 12.22 -12.21 0.38
C ALA A 29 11.07 -13.22 0.42
N LEU A 30 10.50 -13.43 1.61
CA LEU A 30 9.18 -14.03 1.73
C LEU A 30 8.12 -13.01 1.27
N TYR A 31 7.26 -13.40 0.33
CA TYR A 31 6.17 -12.57 -0.17
C TYR A 31 4.84 -12.96 0.47
N VAL A 32 4.12 -11.96 0.98
CA VAL A 32 2.78 -12.11 1.56
C VAL A 32 1.84 -11.10 0.89
N ASN A 33 0.92 -11.59 0.05
CA ASN A 33 -0.21 -10.81 -0.43
C ASN A 33 -1.38 -10.92 0.55
N LEU A 34 -1.83 -9.80 1.10
CA LEU A 34 -2.84 -9.82 2.17
C LEU A 34 -4.21 -10.35 1.73
N THR A 35 -4.61 -10.16 0.48
CA THR A 35 -5.87 -10.70 -0.03
C THR A 35 -5.81 -12.22 -0.09
N GLU A 36 -4.78 -12.76 -0.73
CA GLU A 36 -4.55 -14.22 -0.82
C GLU A 36 -4.37 -14.84 0.57
N PHE A 37 -3.69 -14.12 1.46
CA PHE A 37 -3.46 -14.53 2.83
C PHE A 37 -4.76 -14.62 3.64
N ALA A 38 -5.63 -13.60 3.53
CA ALA A 38 -6.93 -13.59 4.19
C ALA A 38 -7.83 -14.74 3.73
N GLU A 39 -7.87 -14.98 2.42
CA GLU A 39 -8.63 -16.09 1.83
C GLU A 39 -8.11 -17.45 2.31
N LYS A 40 -6.81 -17.68 2.21
CA LYS A 40 -6.15 -18.93 2.61
C LYS A 40 -6.40 -19.29 4.08
N HIS A 41 -6.37 -18.29 4.95
CA HIS A 41 -6.52 -18.48 6.40
C HIS A 41 -7.94 -18.24 6.92
N ARG A 42 -8.89 -17.92 6.01
CA ARG A 42 -10.31 -17.64 6.34
C ARG A 42 -10.46 -16.50 7.35
N LEU A 43 -9.70 -15.44 7.16
CA LEU A 43 -9.64 -14.27 8.05
C LEU A 43 -10.65 -13.20 7.66
N THR A 44 -11.89 -13.60 7.43
CA THR A 44 -12.98 -12.72 7.02
C THR A 44 -14.18 -12.89 7.96
N LEU A 45 -14.74 -11.75 8.39
CA LEU A 45 -15.94 -11.70 9.24
C LEU A 45 -17.25 -11.75 8.41
N GLY A 46 -17.16 -11.55 7.10
CA GLY A 46 -18.29 -11.49 6.20
C GLY A 46 -18.01 -10.68 4.95
N GLU A 47 -19.07 -10.34 4.23
CA GLU A 47 -19.04 -9.51 3.04
C GLU A 47 -19.90 -8.26 3.22
N ASP A 48 -19.37 -7.10 2.95
CA ASP A 48 -20.17 -5.89 2.73
C ASP A 48 -20.84 -5.98 1.35
N LYS A 49 -22.11 -6.42 1.36
CA LYS A 49 -22.91 -6.64 0.14
C LYS A 49 -23.08 -5.37 -0.69
N LYS A 50 -23.08 -4.18 -0.04
CA LYS A 50 -23.24 -2.89 -0.73
C LYS A 50 -21.97 -2.52 -1.50
N ARG A 51 -20.81 -2.73 -0.88
CA ARG A 51 -19.50 -2.43 -1.47
C ARG A 51 -18.89 -3.63 -2.22
N LYS A 52 -19.48 -4.83 -2.08
CA LYS A 52 -18.93 -6.09 -2.59
C LYS A 52 -17.47 -6.28 -2.19
N THR A 53 -17.18 -6.09 -0.91
CA THR A 53 -15.85 -6.22 -0.31
C THR A 53 -15.91 -7.14 0.90
N LEU A 54 -14.86 -7.94 1.10
CA LEU A 54 -14.71 -8.77 2.28
C LEU A 54 -14.37 -7.87 3.49
N ILE A 55 -15.01 -8.15 4.62
CA ILE A 55 -14.70 -7.54 5.90
C ILE A 55 -13.61 -8.41 6.55
N ILE A 56 -12.44 -7.84 6.73
CA ILE A 56 -11.28 -8.55 7.29
C ILE A 56 -11.35 -8.55 8.82
N ASP A 57 -11.01 -9.69 9.42
CA ASP A 57 -10.71 -9.78 10.85
C ASP A 57 -9.29 -9.26 11.08
N GLU A 58 -9.18 -7.98 11.38
CA GLU A 58 -7.87 -7.30 11.52
C GLU A 58 -7.05 -7.86 12.67
N GLU A 59 -7.68 -8.23 13.77
CA GLU A 59 -6.97 -8.75 14.94
C GLU A 59 -6.40 -10.15 14.66
N MET A 60 -7.21 -11.05 14.10
CA MET A 60 -6.76 -12.37 13.70
C MET A 60 -5.71 -12.28 12.58
N MET A 61 -5.87 -11.33 11.63
CA MET A 61 -4.88 -11.07 10.60
C MET A 61 -3.54 -10.67 11.22
N ARG A 62 -3.54 -9.75 12.18
CA ARG A 62 -2.33 -9.29 12.88
C ARG A 62 -1.62 -10.40 13.60
N GLN A 63 -2.37 -11.26 14.31
CA GLN A 63 -1.83 -12.44 15.00
C GLN A 63 -1.18 -13.42 14.02
N LYS A 64 -1.87 -13.76 12.93
CA LYS A 64 -1.36 -14.68 11.91
C LYS A 64 -0.16 -14.14 11.16
N LEU A 65 -0.12 -12.85 10.87
CA LEU A 65 1.06 -12.20 10.29
C LEU A 65 2.25 -12.26 11.26
N ALA A 66 2.04 -12.01 12.55
CA ALA A 66 3.11 -12.12 13.55
C ALA A 66 3.67 -13.55 13.63
N GLU A 67 2.82 -14.59 13.61
CA GLU A 67 3.24 -15.99 13.58
C GLU A 67 4.16 -16.26 12.37
N ILE A 68 3.75 -15.86 11.16
CA ILE A 68 4.55 -16.09 9.94
C ILE A 68 5.84 -15.30 9.94
N ILE A 69 5.79 -14.03 10.35
CA ILE A 69 6.99 -13.19 10.44
C ILE A 69 8.03 -13.82 11.39
N ASN A 70 7.58 -14.31 12.53
CA ASN A 70 8.48 -14.93 13.52
C ASN A 70 9.02 -16.29 13.04
N ALA A 71 8.20 -17.09 12.35
CA ALA A 71 8.59 -18.42 11.87
C ALA A 71 9.44 -18.41 10.60
N ALA A 72 9.42 -17.32 9.81
CA ALA A 72 10.17 -17.26 8.56
C ALA A 72 11.68 -17.24 8.78
N ASP A 73 12.43 -17.98 7.99
CA ASP A 73 13.91 -17.94 7.97
C ASP A 73 14.46 -16.82 7.09
N ASN A 74 13.61 -16.24 6.24
CA ASN A 74 13.99 -15.17 5.34
C ASN A 74 14.44 -13.91 6.08
N ALA A 75 15.54 -13.31 5.61
CA ALA A 75 16.02 -12.03 6.12
C ALA A 75 15.10 -10.86 5.79
N ASN A 76 14.33 -11.00 4.71
CA ASN A 76 13.38 -10.00 4.23
C ASN A 76 11.99 -10.60 4.10
N ILE A 77 10.97 -9.86 4.50
CA ILE A 77 9.55 -10.21 4.34
C ILE A 77 8.86 -9.01 3.72
N ILE A 78 8.13 -9.23 2.63
CA ILE A 78 7.39 -8.18 1.93
C ILE A 78 5.90 -8.47 2.05
N ILE A 79 5.17 -7.53 2.62
CA ILE A 79 3.72 -7.59 2.81
C ILE A 79 3.06 -6.58 1.87
N ASP A 80 2.25 -7.07 0.94
CA ASP A 80 1.54 -6.30 -0.09
C ASP A 80 0.05 -6.24 0.21
N GLY A 81 -0.49 -5.05 0.33
CA GLY A 81 -1.92 -4.82 0.47
C GLY A 81 -2.26 -3.37 0.80
N HIS A 82 -3.47 -2.92 0.40
CA HIS A 82 -3.89 -1.54 0.64
C HIS A 82 -4.21 -1.24 2.12
N TYR A 83 -4.49 -2.27 2.92
CA TYR A 83 -4.72 -2.17 4.36
C TYR A 83 -3.54 -2.74 5.19
N ALA A 84 -2.36 -2.87 4.58
CA ALA A 84 -1.20 -3.46 5.25
C ALA A 84 -0.80 -2.71 6.52
N SER A 85 -0.94 -1.40 6.53
CA SER A 85 -0.61 -0.55 7.68
C SER A 85 -1.51 -0.82 8.89
N ALA A 86 -2.79 -1.12 8.67
CA ALA A 86 -3.76 -1.40 9.73
C ALA A 86 -3.50 -2.77 10.39
N VAL A 87 -3.17 -3.79 9.57
CA VAL A 87 -3.12 -5.19 10.05
C VAL A 87 -1.72 -5.69 10.37
N ALA A 88 -0.66 -5.07 9.85
CA ALA A 88 0.69 -5.53 10.15
C ALA A 88 1.11 -5.15 11.59
N PRO A 89 1.75 -6.09 12.33
CA PRO A 89 2.21 -5.81 13.68
C PRO A 89 3.31 -4.74 13.67
N SER A 90 3.02 -3.57 14.25
CA SER A 90 3.93 -2.42 14.19
C SER A 90 5.27 -2.67 14.86
N ASN A 91 5.31 -3.46 15.92
CA ASN A 91 6.56 -3.84 16.61
C ASN A 91 7.48 -4.72 15.77
N LEU A 92 6.97 -5.43 14.76
CA LEU A 92 7.76 -6.26 13.84
C LEU A 92 8.05 -5.57 12.51
N THR A 93 7.23 -4.60 12.11
CA THR A 93 7.41 -3.84 10.87
C THR A 93 8.65 -2.94 10.96
N THR A 94 9.47 -2.93 9.92
CA THR A 94 10.69 -2.08 9.86
C THR A 94 10.55 -0.91 8.89
N HIS A 95 9.85 -1.09 7.77
CA HIS A 95 9.66 -0.07 6.72
C HIS A 95 8.26 -0.15 6.15
N VAL A 96 7.69 1.00 5.82
CA VAL A 96 6.39 1.12 5.16
C VAL A 96 6.53 2.03 3.95
N PHE A 97 6.39 1.50 2.76
CA PHE A 97 6.39 2.26 1.52
C PHE A 97 4.96 2.49 1.04
N ILE A 98 4.55 3.76 1.04
CA ILE A 98 3.25 4.20 0.53
C ILE A 98 3.43 4.60 -0.93
N LEU A 99 2.87 3.83 -1.85
CA LEU A 99 2.90 4.17 -3.27
C LEU A 99 1.76 5.13 -3.60
N ARG A 100 2.14 6.32 -4.06
CA ARG A 100 1.24 7.39 -4.47
C ARG A 100 1.23 7.51 -5.99
N ARG A 101 0.12 7.96 -6.56
CA ARG A 101 0.01 8.19 -8.00
C ARG A 101 -0.93 9.34 -8.30
N ASN A 102 -0.52 10.21 -9.24
CA ASN A 102 -1.34 11.33 -9.68
C ASN A 102 -2.78 10.86 -10.01
N PRO A 103 -3.83 11.50 -9.44
CA PRO A 103 -5.22 11.10 -9.61
C PRO A 103 -5.68 10.96 -11.07
N LYS A 104 -5.15 11.77 -11.98
CA LYS A 104 -5.47 11.70 -13.41
C LYS A 104 -4.96 10.41 -14.04
N GLU A 105 -3.75 9.99 -13.68
CA GLU A 105 -3.18 8.73 -14.13
C GLU A 105 -3.86 7.55 -13.44
N LEU A 106 -4.05 7.64 -12.12
CA LEU A 106 -4.69 6.61 -11.31
C LEU A 106 -6.10 6.28 -11.78
N LYS A 107 -6.92 7.29 -12.12
CA LYS A 107 -8.28 7.12 -12.68
C LYS A 107 -8.24 6.22 -13.92
N ARG A 108 -7.28 6.45 -14.84
CA ARG A 108 -7.13 5.65 -16.06
C ARG A 108 -6.74 4.19 -15.73
N PHE A 109 -5.84 3.98 -14.78
CA PHE A 109 -5.45 2.64 -14.34
C PHE A 109 -6.62 1.91 -13.65
N MET A 110 -7.32 2.57 -12.75
CA MET A 110 -8.51 2.00 -12.08
C MET A 110 -9.58 1.58 -13.10
N GLN A 111 -9.85 2.41 -14.10
CA GLN A 111 -10.80 2.08 -15.16
C GLN A 111 -10.38 0.85 -15.97
N ARG A 112 -9.08 0.73 -16.30
CA ARG A 112 -8.51 -0.47 -16.96
C ARG A 112 -8.61 -1.72 -16.10
N CYS A 113 -8.47 -1.58 -14.77
CA CYS A 113 -8.69 -2.65 -13.79
C CYS A 113 -10.17 -2.97 -13.53
N GLY A 114 -11.09 -2.32 -14.24
CA GLY A 114 -12.53 -2.59 -14.14
C GLY A 114 -13.25 -1.84 -13.01
N PHE A 115 -12.61 -0.91 -12.31
CA PHE A 115 -13.30 -0.05 -11.34
C PHE A 115 -14.28 0.88 -12.02
N LYS A 116 -15.52 0.94 -11.52
CA LYS A 116 -16.62 1.73 -12.07
C LYS A 116 -17.50 2.31 -10.95
N GLY A 117 -18.31 3.33 -11.29
CA GLY A 117 -19.32 3.90 -10.40
C GLY A 117 -18.72 4.37 -9.06
N ALA A 118 -19.46 4.16 -7.98
CA ALA A 118 -19.07 4.59 -6.63
C ALA A 118 -17.68 4.08 -6.22
N LYS A 119 -17.37 2.81 -6.51
CA LYS A 119 -16.09 2.20 -6.13
C LYS A 119 -14.87 2.87 -6.77
N LEU A 120 -15.01 3.38 -8.00
CA LEU A 120 -13.95 4.17 -8.64
C LEU A 120 -13.71 5.48 -7.87
N TRP A 121 -14.78 6.19 -7.56
CA TRP A 121 -14.70 7.50 -6.92
C TRP A 121 -14.26 7.40 -5.46
N GLU A 122 -14.75 6.41 -4.71
CA GLU A 122 -14.28 6.13 -3.34
C GLU A 122 -12.77 5.92 -3.28
N ASN A 123 -12.22 5.07 -4.17
CA ASN A 123 -10.78 4.82 -4.19
C ASN A 123 -9.98 6.03 -4.67
N LEU A 124 -10.51 6.78 -5.64
CA LEU A 124 -9.84 7.99 -6.13
C LEU A 124 -9.82 9.08 -5.04
N SER A 125 -10.95 9.26 -4.34
CA SER A 125 -11.04 10.18 -3.19
C SER A 125 -10.07 9.76 -2.07
N ALA A 126 -9.94 8.46 -1.80
CA ALA A 126 -8.99 7.95 -0.80
C ALA A 126 -7.53 8.30 -1.16
N GLU A 127 -7.17 8.29 -2.44
CA GLU A 127 -5.84 8.74 -2.89
C GLU A 127 -5.67 10.25 -2.73
N ILE A 128 -6.65 11.05 -3.16
CA ILE A 128 -6.61 12.51 -3.10
C ILE A 128 -6.54 13.02 -1.65
N LEU A 129 -7.26 12.36 -0.74
CA LEU A 129 -7.35 12.72 0.67
C LEU A 129 -6.33 11.99 1.56
N ASP A 130 -5.28 11.42 1.00
CA ASP A 130 -4.15 10.80 1.70
C ASP A 130 -4.55 9.66 2.67
N THR A 131 -5.69 9.00 2.46
CA THR A 131 -6.25 8.04 3.42
C THR A 131 -5.25 6.95 3.83
N CYS A 132 -4.57 6.31 2.87
CA CYS A 132 -3.57 5.27 3.17
C CYS A 132 -2.33 5.84 3.87
N LEU A 133 -1.93 7.07 3.55
CA LEU A 133 -0.79 7.75 4.19
C LEU A 133 -1.11 8.09 5.64
N ILE A 134 -2.27 8.69 5.90
CA ILE A 134 -2.72 9.07 7.24
C ILE A 134 -2.81 7.83 8.14
N GLU A 135 -3.45 6.75 7.66
CA GLU A 135 -3.53 5.48 8.39
C GLU A 135 -2.15 4.93 8.73
N ALA A 136 -1.23 4.92 7.76
CA ALA A 136 0.12 4.43 7.97
C ALA A 136 0.89 5.28 8.97
N MET A 137 0.76 6.59 8.94
CA MET A 137 1.39 7.50 9.89
C MET A 137 0.87 7.29 11.32
N GLN A 138 -0.41 6.93 11.47
CA GLN A 138 -1.01 6.64 12.78
C GLN A 138 -0.60 5.29 13.34
N THR A 139 -0.54 4.26 12.49
CA THR A 139 -0.33 2.86 12.92
C THR A 139 1.14 2.42 12.91
N GLN A 140 1.98 3.05 12.07
CA GLN A 140 3.37 2.65 11.79
C GLN A 140 4.35 3.82 11.97
N GLN A 141 4.23 4.53 13.07
CA GLN A 141 4.98 5.77 13.35
C GLN A 141 6.49 5.62 13.13
N GLY A 142 7.10 6.62 12.48
CA GLY A 142 8.54 6.71 12.26
C GLY A 142 9.11 5.77 11.19
N LYS A 143 8.27 5.00 10.47
CA LYS A 143 8.68 4.00 9.47
C LYS A 143 8.18 4.29 8.07
N VAL A 144 7.33 5.30 7.93
CA VAL A 144 6.60 5.60 6.70
C VAL A 144 7.48 6.37 5.72
N CYS A 145 7.50 5.86 4.51
CA CYS A 145 8.18 6.42 3.35
C CYS A 145 7.16 6.56 2.22
N GLU A 146 6.90 7.78 1.77
CA GLU A 146 6.00 8.04 0.67
C GLU A 146 6.77 8.09 -0.66
N LEU A 147 6.25 7.46 -1.70
CA LEU A 147 6.87 7.39 -3.02
C LEU A 147 5.85 7.75 -4.11
N ASP A 148 6.10 8.84 -4.80
CA ASP A 148 5.34 9.16 -6.01
C ASP A 148 5.79 8.26 -7.17
N THR A 149 4.84 7.45 -7.69
CA THR A 149 5.03 6.53 -8.80
C THR A 149 4.51 7.07 -10.13
N THR A 150 4.08 8.32 -10.17
CA THR A 150 3.55 8.97 -11.38
C THR A 150 4.60 8.96 -12.48
N GLY A 151 4.25 8.43 -13.65
CA GLY A 151 5.16 8.32 -14.79
C GLY A 151 6.33 7.36 -14.62
N LYS A 152 6.47 6.69 -13.46
CA LYS A 152 7.56 5.73 -13.22
C LYS A 152 7.21 4.32 -13.62
N THR A 153 8.23 3.60 -14.05
CA THR A 153 8.19 2.15 -14.23
C THR A 153 8.26 1.42 -12.87
N VAL A 154 7.96 0.12 -12.88
CA VAL A 154 8.12 -0.74 -11.70
C VAL A 154 9.58 -0.79 -11.25
N GLU A 155 10.51 -0.92 -12.20
CA GLU A 155 11.95 -1.00 -11.96
C GLU A 155 12.50 0.27 -11.30
N GLU A 156 12.02 1.45 -11.74
CA GLU A 156 12.40 2.74 -11.14
C GLU A 156 11.90 2.85 -9.71
N THR A 157 10.65 2.43 -9.46
CA THR A 157 10.08 2.41 -8.10
C THR A 157 10.82 1.43 -7.19
N VAL A 158 11.14 0.23 -7.68
CA VAL A 158 11.94 -0.76 -6.93
C VAL A 158 13.33 -0.23 -6.63
N ARG A 159 13.95 0.51 -7.56
CA ARG A 159 15.25 1.16 -7.34
C ARG A 159 15.16 2.20 -6.22
N ASP A 160 14.14 3.06 -6.24
CA ASP A 160 13.93 4.04 -5.16
C ASP A 160 13.80 3.36 -3.79
N ILE A 161 13.02 2.28 -3.69
CA ILE A 161 12.89 1.48 -2.47
C ILE A 161 14.23 0.89 -2.03
N THR A 162 14.96 0.27 -2.95
CA THR A 162 16.25 -0.35 -2.60
C THR A 162 17.31 0.69 -2.21
N ASP A 163 17.28 1.88 -2.78
CA ASP A 163 18.17 2.97 -2.38
C ASP A 163 17.90 3.41 -0.93
N VAL A 164 16.65 3.38 -0.47
CA VAL A 164 16.31 3.61 0.94
C VAL A 164 16.81 2.48 1.82
N LEU A 165 16.55 1.22 1.43
CA LEU A 165 16.83 0.03 2.25
C LEU A 165 18.33 -0.28 2.36
N GLU A 166 19.12 -0.01 1.32
CA GLU A 166 20.50 -0.47 1.20
C GLU A 166 21.53 0.65 1.21
N LYS A 167 21.16 1.84 0.68
CA LYS A 167 22.07 2.99 0.57
C LYS A 167 21.80 4.08 1.60
N GLY A 168 20.79 3.89 2.47
CA GLY A 168 20.44 4.87 3.50
C GLY A 168 19.89 6.18 2.92
N LYS A 169 19.33 6.16 1.70
CA LYS A 169 18.66 7.33 1.12
C LYS A 169 17.52 7.76 2.05
N LYS A 170 17.54 9.03 2.44
CA LYS A 170 16.46 9.57 3.27
C LYS A 170 15.14 9.50 2.52
N CYS A 171 14.11 9.11 3.24
CA CYS A 171 12.74 9.07 2.75
C CYS A 171 11.83 9.89 3.64
N TYR A 172 10.85 10.52 3.04
CA TYR A 172 9.96 11.46 3.71
C TYR A 172 8.51 11.07 3.44
N SER A 173 7.59 11.58 4.25
CA SER A 173 6.15 11.58 4.04
C SER A 173 5.65 12.99 3.81
N GLY A 174 4.47 13.15 3.17
CA GLY A 174 3.92 14.44 2.79
C GLY A 174 4.65 15.08 1.60
N ILE A 175 5.11 14.26 0.65
CA ILE A 175 5.85 14.74 -0.54
C ILE A 175 4.94 15.06 -1.72
N VAL A 176 3.66 14.64 -1.67
CA VAL A 176 2.67 14.96 -2.70
C VAL A 176 1.47 15.66 -2.06
N ASP A 177 0.87 16.57 -2.81
CA ASP A 177 -0.37 17.28 -2.47
C ASP A 177 -1.32 17.20 -3.68
N TRP A 178 -2.06 16.09 -3.76
CA TRP A 178 -3.01 15.90 -4.86
C TRP A 178 -4.21 16.82 -4.77
N LEU A 179 -4.64 17.16 -3.56
CA LEU A 179 -5.77 18.07 -3.34
C LEU A 179 -5.42 19.48 -3.83
N GLY A 180 -4.31 20.04 -3.38
CA GLY A 180 -3.85 21.36 -3.81
C GLY A 180 -3.51 21.40 -5.31
N MET A 181 -2.94 20.31 -5.88
CA MET A 181 -2.74 20.22 -7.32
C MET A 181 -4.05 20.32 -8.10
N LEU A 182 -5.09 19.57 -7.69
CA LEU A 182 -6.41 19.60 -8.36
C LEU A 182 -7.13 20.94 -8.18
N GLU A 183 -6.96 21.58 -7.00
CA GLU A 183 -7.50 22.90 -6.74
C GLU A 183 -6.88 23.95 -7.69
N ASN A 184 -5.57 23.98 -7.79
CA ASN A 184 -4.85 24.87 -8.68
C ASN A 184 -5.21 24.69 -10.16
N GLU A 185 -5.58 23.48 -10.55
CA GLU A 185 -6.01 23.16 -11.92
C GLU A 185 -7.53 23.35 -12.15
N GLY A 186 -8.32 23.66 -11.10
CA GLY A 186 -9.77 23.79 -11.18
C GLY A 186 -10.50 22.47 -11.43
N LEU A 187 -9.92 21.36 -10.98
CA LEU A 187 -10.41 19.99 -11.25
C LEU A 187 -11.00 19.28 -10.02
N ILE A 188 -11.14 19.96 -8.89
CA ILE A 188 -11.67 19.35 -7.65
C ILE A 188 -13.02 18.66 -7.91
N ASP A 189 -13.99 19.35 -8.48
CA ASP A 189 -15.35 18.82 -8.73
C ASP A 189 -15.38 17.64 -9.71
N GLU A 190 -14.35 17.52 -10.55
CA GLU A 190 -14.24 16.41 -11.50
C GLU A 190 -13.68 15.14 -10.82
N TYR A 191 -12.74 15.31 -9.88
CA TYR A 191 -11.96 14.19 -9.33
C TYR A 191 -12.36 13.81 -7.90
N LEU A 192 -12.85 14.74 -7.09
CA LEU A 192 -13.29 14.50 -5.72
C LEU A 192 -14.81 14.47 -5.64
N LYS A 193 -15.39 13.27 -5.76
CA LYS A 193 -16.84 13.03 -5.65
C LYS A 193 -17.11 12.32 -4.33
N LEU A 194 -17.56 13.09 -3.35
CA LEU A 194 -17.94 12.63 -2.02
C LEU A 194 -19.37 12.12 -1.96
#